data_727ecdf6411137328f2e31c5abd42115
#
_entry.id   727ecdf6411137328f2e31c5abd42115
#
_cell.length_a   1.000
_cell.length_b   1.000
_cell.length_c   1.000
_cell.angle_alpha   90.00
_cell.angle_beta   90.00
_cell.angle_gamma   90.00
#
_symmetry.space_group_name_H-M   'P 1'
#
loop_
_entity.id
_entity.type
_entity.pdbx_description
1 polymer ?
#
loop_
_entity_poly.entity_id
_entity_poly.type
_entity_poly.pdbx_seq_one_letter_code
_entity_poly.pdbx_strand_id
1 'polypeptide(L)'
;VALLLVGLSIVTGAERHIRGTRQDTPPTAETTVSPSDKTDTKEAAPFKFVVYGDTRDGHAEHRKIVALILKQKPDFVLQTGDLVDEGRRASLWKIYDNITGAMRAQVPVYPARGNHDLGGPGYEARVTAPFTSGTKLHYSFDKANCHFIALTVDEATAYGPKSAQYKWLIGDLEAAKQKAQHIFVFFHVPPYSIGLHGSDLEVRHILSPIFKKYGVRLVFNGHDHNYYHTERGSVNYIVTGGGGAPLYPCDPDKGALESDTYESVHHIVVCEVTGDLVAVTAIRMDGSQLDRFSLHSPVKVDNTAAGKK
;
A
#
# COMPACT_ATOMS: atom_id res chain seq x y z
N VAL A 1 5.09 0.02 -58.76
CA VAL A 1 5.88 0.84 -59.68
C VAL A 1 6.22 2.16 -59.01
N ALA A 2 7.49 2.47 -59.04
CA ALA A 2 8.25 3.68 -58.77
C ALA A 2 8.95 3.75 -57.38
N LEU A 3 10.21 3.34 -57.45
CA LEU A 3 11.38 3.70 -56.66
C LEU A 3 11.73 5.19 -56.88
N LEU A 4 12.16 5.90 -55.88
CA LEU A 4 13.12 6.99 -56.01
C LEU A 4 14.04 7.09 -54.79
N LEU A 5 15.31 6.81 -55.04
CA LEU A 5 16.50 7.05 -54.25
C LEU A 5 17.00 8.51 -54.50
N VAL A 6 17.96 8.94 -53.69
CA VAL A 6 18.93 10.08 -53.79
C VAL A 6 18.74 11.03 -52.59
N GLY A 7 19.73 11.40 -51.81
CA GLY A 7 21.19 11.33 -51.97
C GLY A 7 21.89 11.87 -50.73
N LEU A 8 23.05 11.37 -50.53
CA LEU A 8 24.07 11.66 -49.51
C LEU A 8 24.76 12.99 -49.82
N SER A 9 24.99 13.86 -48.82
CA SER A 9 25.96 14.93 -48.94
C SER A 9 26.82 15.04 -47.69
N ILE A 10 28.07 14.71 -47.84
CA ILE A 10 29.20 14.93 -46.94
C ILE A 10 29.77 16.32 -47.21
N VAL A 11 29.96 17.12 -46.13
CA VAL A 11 30.82 18.32 -46.21
C VAL A 11 31.88 18.24 -45.13
N THR A 12 33.12 18.10 -45.56
CA THR A 12 34.35 18.24 -44.80
C THR A 12 34.81 19.71 -44.85
N GLY A 13 35.38 20.22 -43.76
CA GLY A 13 36.05 21.54 -43.81
C GLY A 13 36.59 21.99 -42.47
N ALA A 14 37.84 21.67 -42.23
CA ALA A 14 39.01 22.52 -41.97
C ALA A 14 39.15 23.22 -40.59
N GLU A 15 40.18 22.78 -39.93
CA GLU A 15 40.83 23.37 -38.73
C GLU A 15 41.38 24.80 -39.03
N ARG A 16 41.25 25.69 -38.04
CA ARG A 16 42.18 26.85 -37.91
C ARG A 16 42.62 26.97 -36.46
N HIS A 17 43.92 26.77 -36.24
CA HIS A 17 44.68 27.17 -35.08
C HIS A 17 44.77 28.68 -34.99
N ILE A 18 44.44 29.27 -33.84
CA ILE A 18 44.89 30.61 -33.44
C ILE A 18 45.52 30.51 -32.05
N ARG A 19 46.80 30.74 -31.97
CA ARG A 19 47.56 31.01 -30.73
C ARG A 19 47.18 32.37 -30.19
N GLY A 20 46.80 32.47 -28.93
CA GLY A 20 46.60 33.73 -28.19
C GLY A 20 47.21 33.64 -26.80
N THR A 21 48.06 34.58 -26.52
CA THR A 21 48.97 34.88 -25.42
C THR A 21 48.34 34.77 -24.02
N ARG A 22 49.14 34.24 -23.07
CA ARG A 22 48.92 34.29 -21.62
C ARG A 22 48.90 35.76 -21.14
N GLN A 23 47.89 36.05 -20.31
CA GLN A 23 47.93 37.12 -19.32
C GLN A 23 47.76 36.53 -17.94
N ASP A 24 48.74 36.77 -17.08
CA ASP A 24 48.77 36.39 -15.67
C ASP A 24 47.75 37.28 -14.90
N THR A 25 46.82 36.66 -14.21
CA THR A 25 45.99 37.30 -13.19
C THR A 25 46.30 36.67 -11.81
N PRO A 26 46.32 37.47 -10.71
CA PRO A 26 46.74 36.99 -9.39
C PRO A 26 45.70 36.10 -8.74
N PRO A 27 46.08 35.27 -7.73
CA PRO A 27 45.23 34.28 -7.12
C PRO A 27 44.13 34.93 -6.28
N THR A 28 42.89 34.65 -6.63
CA THR A 28 41.72 34.97 -5.83
C THR A 28 41.65 34.03 -4.62
N ALA A 29 41.40 34.59 -3.46
CA ALA A 29 41.28 33.92 -2.17
C ALA A 29 40.28 32.74 -2.21
N GLU A 30 40.72 31.57 -1.79
CA GLU A 30 39.86 30.42 -1.48
C GLU A 30 38.92 30.80 -0.34
N THR A 31 37.65 30.99 -0.68
CA THR A 31 36.58 31.01 0.31
C THR A 31 36.34 29.56 0.75
N THR A 32 36.83 29.19 1.92
CA THR A 32 36.51 27.95 2.58
C THR A 32 35.01 27.94 2.84
N VAL A 33 34.26 27.22 2.00
CA VAL A 33 32.85 26.86 2.27
C VAL A 33 32.87 25.88 3.42
N SER A 34 32.45 26.35 4.59
CA SER A 34 32.14 25.52 5.78
C SER A 34 31.16 24.44 5.36
N PRO A 35 31.34 23.16 5.79
CA PRO A 35 30.38 22.12 5.49
C PRO A 35 29.05 22.53 6.14
N SER A 36 28.07 22.86 5.31
CA SER A 36 26.71 23.11 5.78
C SER A 36 26.21 21.91 6.57
N ASP A 37 25.73 22.20 7.74
CA ASP A 37 24.96 21.37 8.65
C ASP A 37 24.09 20.37 7.86
N LYS A 38 24.57 19.15 7.74
CA LYS A 38 23.73 18.01 7.43
C LYS A 38 22.86 17.82 8.67
N THR A 39 21.63 18.31 8.66
CA THR A 39 20.61 17.89 9.59
C THR A 39 20.58 16.36 9.52
N ASP A 40 21.11 15.71 10.53
CA ASP A 40 21.04 14.26 10.75
C ASP A 40 19.54 13.91 10.94
N THR A 41 18.79 13.82 9.85
CA THR A 41 17.50 13.17 9.84
C THR A 41 17.82 11.68 10.02
N LYS A 42 17.81 11.24 11.28
CA LYS A 42 17.99 9.84 11.65
C LYS A 42 17.00 9.02 10.80
N GLU A 43 17.53 8.38 9.78
CA GLU A 43 16.73 7.56 8.86
C GLU A 43 15.95 6.54 9.69
N ALA A 44 14.65 6.48 9.48
CA ALA A 44 13.81 5.57 10.26
C ALA A 44 14.27 4.13 10.02
N ALA A 45 14.41 3.34 11.08
CA ALA A 45 14.82 1.96 10.97
C ALA A 45 13.90 1.19 10.02
N PRO A 46 14.45 0.36 9.12
CA PRO A 46 13.65 -0.48 8.24
C PRO A 46 12.69 -1.37 9.04
N PHE A 47 11.51 -1.60 8.49
CA PHE A 47 10.53 -2.51 9.07
C PHE A 47 9.77 -3.28 8.00
N LYS A 48 9.14 -4.37 8.41
CA LYS A 48 8.38 -5.27 7.55
C LYS A 48 6.98 -5.48 8.10
N PHE A 49 5.97 -5.45 7.23
CA PHE A 49 4.63 -5.88 7.59
C PHE A 49 4.06 -6.84 6.55
N VAL A 50 3.11 -7.64 6.98
CA VAL A 50 2.40 -8.58 6.10
C VAL A 50 0.93 -8.21 6.07
N VAL A 51 0.30 -8.35 4.90
CA VAL A 51 -1.14 -8.14 4.70
C VAL A 51 -1.78 -9.41 4.18
N TYR A 52 -2.93 -9.78 4.73
CA TYR A 52 -3.79 -10.87 4.28
C TYR A 52 -5.23 -10.66 4.75
N GLY A 53 -6.19 -11.37 4.18
CA GLY A 53 -7.59 -11.30 4.60
C GLY A 53 -8.38 -12.52 4.18
N ASP A 54 -9.67 -12.53 4.51
CA ASP A 54 -10.62 -13.57 4.11
C ASP A 54 -10.18 -14.96 4.60
N THR A 55 -10.18 -15.10 5.92
CA THR A 55 -9.67 -16.31 6.59
C THR A 55 -10.78 -17.29 7.02
N ARG A 56 -12.04 -16.90 6.79
CA ARG A 56 -13.24 -17.69 7.13
C ARG A 56 -13.24 -19.05 6.40
N ASP A 57 -13.88 -20.07 6.97
CA ASP A 57 -14.15 -21.42 6.42
C ASP A 57 -12.94 -22.29 6.08
N GLY A 58 -11.90 -21.81 5.45
CA GLY A 58 -10.71 -22.57 5.07
C GLY A 58 -9.68 -22.69 6.18
N HIS A 59 -10.05 -23.32 7.30
CA HIS A 59 -9.20 -23.35 8.51
C HIS A 59 -7.86 -24.06 8.32
N ALA A 60 -7.77 -25.04 7.42
CA ALA A 60 -6.52 -25.76 7.13
C ALA A 60 -5.55 -24.85 6.33
N GLU A 61 -6.06 -24.17 5.34
CA GLU A 61 -5.33 -23.20 4.53
C GLU A 61 -4.90 -21.99 5.38
N HIS A 62 -5.80 -21.46 6.23
CA HIS A 62 -5.49 -20.38 7.15
C HIS A 62 -4.32 -20.74 8.09
N ARG A 63 -4.24 -21.97 8.61
CA ARG A 63 -3.08 -22.41 9.41
C ARG A 63 -1.77 -22.39 8.61
N LYS A 64 -1.79 -22.79 7.33
CA LYS A 64 -0.62 -22.74 6.45
C LYS A 64 -0.20 -21.29 6.17
N ILE A 65 -1.18 -20.42 5.93
CA ILE A 65 -0.94 -18.96 5.74
C ILE A 65 -0.34 -18.34 7.01
N VAL A 66 -0.85 -18.64 8.20
CA VAL A 66 -0.27 -18.18 9.47
C VAL A 66 1.18 -18.66 9.63
N ALA A 67 1.46 -19.91 9.27
CA ALA A 67 2.83 -20.44 9.30
C ALA A 67 3.76 -19.72 8.28
N LEU A 68 3.24 -19.38 7.09
CA LEU A 68 3.96 -18.61 6.08
C LEU A 68 4.25 -17.18 6.57
N ILE A 69 3.27 -16.52 7.21
CA ILE A 69 3.44 -15.19 7.81
C ILE A 69 4.56 -15.19 8.84
N LEU A 70 4.56 -16.15 9.75
CA LEU A 70 5.62 -16.25 10.80
C LEU A 70 7.02 -16.46 10.21
N LYS A 71 7.14 -17.18 9.09
CA LYS A 71 8.42 -17.33 8.36
C LYS A 71 8.95 -16.00 7.84
N GLN A 72 8.08 -15.03 7.54
CA GLN A 72 8.48 -13.70 7.06
C GLN A 72 9.04 -12.81 8.17
N LYS A 73 8.80 -13.16 9.45
CA LYS A 73 9.23 -12.38 10.64
C LYS A 73 8.80 -10.90 10.54
N PRO A 74 7.51 -10.60 10.34
CA PRO A 74 7.04 -9.22 10.24
C PRO A 74 7.05 -8.53 11.60
N ASP A 75 7.17 -7.19 11.61
CA ASP A 75 6.98 -6.36 12.78
C ASP A 75 5.52 -6.30 13.21
N PHE A 76 4.59 -6.37 12.26
CA PHE A 76 3.14 -6.46 12.48
C PHE A 76 2.42 -7.04 11.25
N VAL A 77 1.15 -7.36 11.41
CA VAL A 77 0.29 -7.90 10.36
C VAL A 77 -0.97 -7.07 10.24
N LEU A 78 -1.38 -6.76 9.01
CA LEU A 78 -2.67 -6.17 8.69
C LEU A 78 -3.62 -7.26 8.19
N GLN A 79 -4.89 -7.21 8.60
CA GLN A 79 -5.95 -8.07 8.07
C GLN A 79 -7.03 -7.24 7.40
N THR A 80 -7.40 -7.61 6.18
CA THR A 80 -8.36 -6.87 5.35
C THR A 80 -9.82 -7.24 5.58
N GLY A 81 -10.14 -7.95 6.66
CA GLY A 81 -11.50 -8.32 7.04
C GLY A 81 -11.84 -9.78 6.78
N ASP A 82 -13.08 -10.16 7.09
CA ASP A 82 -13.63 -11.51 7.03
C ASP A 82 -12.77 -12.53 7.81
N LEU A 83 -12.57 -12.20 9.09
CA LEU A 83 -11.80 -13.01 10.02
C LEU A 83 -12.52 -14.33 10.32
N VAL A 84 -13.86 -14.27 10.39
CA VAL A 84 -14.76 -15.39 10.64
C VAL A 84 -15.92 -15.39 9.65
N ASP A 85 -16.61 -16.52 9.50
CA ASP A 85 -17.76 -16.62 8.59
C ASP A 85 -19.03 -15.91 9.11
N GLU A 86 -19.21 -15.88 10.43
CA GLU A 86 -20.36 -15.23 11.06
C GLU A 86 -19.96 -14.62 12.41
N GLY A 87 -19.87 -13.29 12.47
CA GLY A 87 -19.38 -12.54 13.62
C GLY A 87 -20.20 -12.72 14.92
N ARG A 88 -21.47 -13.10 14.80
CA ARG A 88 -22.35 -13.40 15.97
C ARG A 88 -21.97 -14.72 16.67
N ARG A 89 -21.29 -15.64 15.99
CA ARG A 89 -21.02 -17.00 16.50
C ARG A 89 -19.70 -17.04 17.27
N ALA A 90 -19.81 -17.03 18.60
CA ALA A 90 -18.64 -17.10 19.48
C ALA A 90 -17.73 -18.32 19.25
N SER A 91 -18.29 -19.44 18.72
CA SER A 91 -17.49 -20.63 18.39
C SER A 91 -16.52 -20.39 17.25
N LEU A 92 -16.89 -19.58 16.24
CA LEU A 92 -16.01 -19.24 15.12
C LEU A 92 -14.84 -18.36 15.57
N TRP A 93 -15.10 -17.43 16.47
CA TRP A 93 -14.04 -16.62 17.09
C TRP A 93 -13.06 -17.47 17.89
N LYS A 94 -13.53 -18.53 18.57
CA LYS A 94 -12.62 -19.49 19.25
C LYS A 94 -11.75 -20.23 18.25
N ILE A 95 -12.29 -20.61 17.08
CA ILE A 95 -11.50 -21.24 16.01
C ILE A 95 -10.46 -20.27 15.47
N TYR A 96 -10.85 -19.03 15.15
CA TYR A 96 -9.94 -17.99 14.73
C TYR A 96 -8.81 -17.75 15.75
N ASP A 97 -9.14 -17.62 17.03
CA ASP A 97 -8.15 -17.44 18.10
C ASP A 97 -7.21 -18.64 18.23
N ASN A 98 -7.73 -19.86 18.05
CA ASN A 98 -6.90 -21.08 18.06
C ASN A 98 -5.90 -21.10 16.89
N ILE A 99 -6.31 -20.63 15.70
CA ILE A 99 -5.43 -20.59 14.53
C ILE A 99 -4.38 -19.48 14.67
N THR A 100 -4.81 -18.29 15.08
CA THR A 100 -3.96 -17.08 15.09
C THR A 100 -3.23 -16.83 16.40
N GLY A 101 -3.60 -17.52 17.49
CA GLY A 101 -3.14 -17.23 18.84
C GLY A 101 -1.63 -17.23 18.99
N ALA A 102 -0.94 -18.25 18.44
CA ALA A 102 0.52 -18.33 18.48
C ALA A 102 1.20 -17.18 17.69
N MET A 103 0.61 -16.76 16.57
CA MET A 103 1.10 -15.60 15.80
C MET A 103 0.86 -14.30 16.58
N ARG A 104 -0.34 -14.08 17.09
CA ARG A 104 -0.73 -12.86 17.82
C ARG A 104 0.03 -12.69 19.14
N ALA A 105 0.55 -13.76 19.72
CA ALA A 105 1.44 -13.71 20.88
C ALA A 105 2.86 -13.21 20.52
N GLN A 106 3.27 -13.30 19.26
CA GLN A 106 4.59 -12.94 18.78
C GLN A 106 4.59 -11.63 17.98
N VAL A 107 3.50 -11.39 17.22
CA VAL A 107 3.40 -10.30 16.24
C VAL A 107 2.05 -9.60 16.42
N PRO A 108 2.02 -8.25 16.57
CA PRO A 108 0.78 -7.49 16.58
C PRO A 108 -0.02 -7.70 15.29
N VAL A 109 -1.35 -7.84 15.42
CA VAL A 109 -2.28 -7.98 14.29
C VAL A 109 -3.34 -6.89 14.36
N TYR A 110 -3.50 -6.14 13.28
CA TYR A 110 -4.39 -5.00 13.17
C TYR A 110 -5.42 -5.23 12.07
N PRO A 111 -6.68 -5.58 12.41
CA PRO A 111 -7.69 -5.93 11.43
C PRO A 111 -8.52 -4.73 10.97
N ALA A 112 -8.93 -4.70 9.70
CA ALA A 112 -10.14 -4.04 9.25
C ALA A 112 -11.34 -5.00 9.40
N ARG A 113 -12.57 -4.45 9.46
CA ARG A 113 -13.79 -5.25 9.56
C ARG A 113 -14.31 -5.64 8.19
N GLY A 114 -14.63 -6.92 7.99
CA GLY A 114 -15.36 -7.43 6.85
C GLY A 114 -16.84 -7.59 7.11
N ASN A 115 -17.62 -7.87 6.06
CA ASN A 115 -19.08 -8.02 6.17
C ASN A 115 -19.48 -9.29 6.93
N HIS A 116 -18.66 -10.32 6.97
CA HIS A 116 -18.88 -11.52 7.78
C HIS A 116 -18.57 -11.32 9.27
N ASP A 117 -17.77 -10.33 9.63
CA ASP A 117 -17.39 -10.03 11.02
C ASP A 117 -18.48 -9.31 11.83
N LEU A 118 -19.62 -8.97 11.18
CA LEU A 118 -20.72 -8.23 11.78
C LEU A 118 -21.47 -9.01 12.87
N GLY A 119 -22.09 -8.23 13.77
CA GLY A 119 -23.14 -8.76 14.66
C GLY A 119 -22.66 -9.30 16.00
N GLY A 120 -21.71 -8.64 16.64
CA GLY A 120 -21.28 -8.94 18.01
C GLY A 120 -19.95 -8.29 18.37
N PRO A 121 -19.52 -8.42 19.62
CA PRO A 121 -18.29 -7.79 20.10
C PRO A 121 -17.00 -8.51 19.65
N GLY A 122 -17.13 -9.59 18.87
CA GLY A 122 -16.02 -10.48 18.52
C GLY A 122 -14.90 -9.78 17.75
N TYR A 123 -15.25 -8.98 16.75
CA TYR A 123 -14.29 -8.19 16.00
C TYR A 123 -13.60 -7.17 16.89
N GLU A 124 -14.37 -6.32 17.58
CA GLU A 124 -13.81 -5.22 18.38
C GLU A 124 -12.92 -5.72 19.54
N ALA A 125 -13.16 -6.93 20.05
CA ALA A 125 -12.30 -7.55 21.07
C ALA A 125 -10.89 -7.88 20.53
N ARG A 126 -10.73 -7.94 19.21
CA ARG A 126 -9.45 -8.29 18.55
C ARG A 126 -8.74 -7.11 17.95
N VAL A 127 -9.35 -5.94 17.97
CA VAL A 127 -8.69 -4.69 17.55
C VAL A 127 -7.81 -4.18 18.68
N THR A 128 -6.50 -4.34 18.52
CA THR A 128 -5.46 -3.97 19.49
C THR A 128 -4.46 -2.97 18.93
N ALA A 129 -4.81 -2.31 17.82
CA ALA A 129 -3.94 -1.33 17.18
C ALA A 129 -3.58 -0.18 18.14
N PRO A 130 -2.36 0.36 18.06
CA PRO A 130 -1.94 1.51 18.84
C PRO A 130 -2.53 2.79 18.22
N PHE A 131 -3.81 3.04 18.44
CA PHE A 131 -4.51 4.15 17.78
C PHE A 131 -3.80 5.48 17.97
N THR A 132 -3.52 6.15 16.85
CA THR A 132 -3.21 7.56 16.83
C THR A 132 -4.52 8.37 16.82
N SER A 133 -5.56 7.84 16.13
CA SER A 133 -6.87 8.46 15.97
C SER A 133 -7.94 7.41 15.63
N GLY A 134 -9.20 7.72 15.86
CA GLY A 134 -10.34 6.91 15.41
C GLY A 134 -11.05 6.10 16.51
N THR A 135 -11.63 4.98 16.11
CA THR A 135 -12.41 4.03 16.91
C THR A 135 -11.94 2.61 16.62
N LYS A 136 -12.55 1.59 17.22
CA LYS A 136 -12.27 0.19 16.85
C LYS A 136 -12.80 -0.21 15.45
N LEU A 137 -13.67 0.58 14.87
CA LEU A 137 -14.23 0.31 13.54
C LEU A 137 -13.44 0.98 12.41
N HIS A 138 -12.91 2.15 12.68
CA HIS A 138 -11.99 2.87 11.79
C HIS A 138 -10.94 3.57 12.64
N TYR A 139 -9.69 3.45 12.28
CA TYR A 139 -8.58 3.96 13.09
C TYR A 139 -7.33 4.22 12.23
N SER A 140 -6.42 4.98 12.78
CA SER A 140 -5.10 5.16 12.21
C SER A 140 -4.00 4.99 13.25
N PHE A 141 -2.82 4.63 12.78
CA PHE A 141 -1.61 4.57 13.60
C PHE A 141 -0.37 4.87 12.75
N ASP A 142 0.69 5.30 13.43
CA ASP A 142 1.97 5.59 12.79
C ASP A 142 3.01 4.50 13.12
N LYS A 143 3.84 4.16 12.15
CA LYS A 143 5.05 3.37 12.34
C LYS A 143 6.18 3.99 11.53
N ALA A 144 7.21 4.46 12.20
CA ALA A 144 8.32 5.17 11.57
C ALA A 144 7.84 6.37 10.71
N ASN A 145 8.13 6.38 9.43
CA ASN A 145 7.73 7.41 8.47
C ASN A 145 6.42 7.10 7.72
N CYS A 146 5.68 6.11 8.19
CA CYS A 146 4.44 5.65 7.56
C CYS A 146 3.22 5.90 8.42
N HIS A 147 2.09 6.19 7.77
CA HIS A 147 0.77 6.33 8.35
C HIS A 147 -0.17 5.26 7.81
N PHE A 148 -0.85 4.54 8.68
CA PHE A 148 -1.73 3.41 8.36
C PHE A 148 -3.15 3.73 8.76
N ILE A 149 -4.11 3.51 7.87
CA ILE A 149 -5.53 3.82 8.06
C ILE A 149 -6.37 2.57 7.82
N ALA A 150 -7.11 2.13 8.83
CA ALA A 150 -8.15 1.12 8.71
C ALA A 150 -9.51 1.78 8.53
N LEU A 151 -10.31 1.34 7.54
CA LEU A 151 -11.66 1.82 7.31
C LEU A 151 -12.69 0.68 7.42
N THR A 152 -13.92 1.05 7.74
CA THR A 152 -15.09 0.18 7.63
C THR A 152 -15.92 0.61 6.41
N VAL A 153 -16.15 -0.31 5.47
CA VAL A 153 -16.94 -0.06 4.24
C VAL A 153 -17.97 -1.16 3.98
N ASP A 154 -18.41 -1.81 5.04
CA ASP A 154 -19.41 -2.86 5.03
C ASP A 154 -20.87 -2.36 4.96
N GLU A 155 -21.06 -1.06 5.14
CA GLU A 155 -22.35 -0.37 4.99
C GLU A 155 -22.13 0.97 4.26
N ALA A 156 -22.96 1.26 3.27
CA ALA A 156 -22.88 2.50 2.46
C ALA A 156 -22.92 3.79 3.31
N THR A 157 -23.59 3.73 4.48
CA THR A 157 -23.65 4.86 5.43
C THR A 157 -22.35 5.10 6.18
N ALA A 158 -21.45 4.11 6.23
CA ALA A 158 -20.22 4.19 7.02
C ALA A 158 -19.16 5.11 6.41
N TYR A 159 -19.07 5.21 5.08
CA TYR A 159 -18.00 5.92 4.37
C TYR A 159 -18.47 7.08 3.48
N GLY A 160 -19.77 7.33 3.39
CA GLY A 160 -20.34 8.43 2.61
C GLY A 160 -19.96 9.82 3.16
N PRO A 161 -20.01 10.91 2.33
CA PRO A 161 -19.51 12.25 2.69
C PRO A 161 -20.11 12.88 3.95
N LYS A 162 -21.30 12.40 4.36
CA LYS A 162 -21.98 12.88 5.59
C LYS A 162 -21.61 12.07 6.82
N SER A 163 -20.97 10.90 6.68
CA SER A 163 -20.63 10.01 7.79
C SER A 163 -19.56 10.59 8.71
N ALA A 164 -19.54 10.12 9.94
CA ALA A 164 -18.51 10.46 10.90
C ALA A 164 -17.12 9.98 10.44
N GLN A 165 -17.06 8.74 9.91
CA GLN A 165 -15.81 8.17 9.38
C GLN A 165 -15.23 8.99 8.22
N TYR A 166 -16.06 9.44 7.28
CA TYR A 166 -15.58 10.27 6.16
C TYR A 166 -14.96 11.59 6.66
N LYS A 167 -15.64 12.29 7.58
CA LYS A 167 -15.12 13.55 8.15
C LYS A 167 -13.83 13.33 8.90
N TRP A 168 -13.77 12.26 9.69
CA TRP A 168 -12.55 11.83 10.37
C TRP A 168 -11.43 11.52 9.39
N LEU A 169 -11.70 10.72 8.34
CA LEU A 169 -10.72 10.35 7.31
C LEU A 169 -10.09 11.57 6.64
N ILE A 170 -10.89 12.59 6.30
CA ILE A 170 -10.36 13.81 5.68
C ILE A 170 -9.39 14.51 6.62
N GLY A 171 -9.75 14.71 7.90
CA GLY A 171 -8.88 15.35 8.89
C GLY A 171 -7.60 14.53 9.16
N ASP A 172 -7.71 13.22 9.23
CA ASP A 172 -6.61 12.30 9.47
C ASP A 172 -5.60 12.30 8.29
N LEU A 173 -6.10 12.25 7.06
CA LEU A 173 -5.29 12.35 5.84
C LEU A 173 -4.63 13.73 5.69
N GLU A 174 -5.31 14.82 6.07
CA GLU A 174 -4.71 16.17 6.08
C GLU A 174 -3.53 16.25 7.04
N ALA A 175 -3.68 15.68 8.23
CA ALA A 175 -2.60 15.62 9.22
C ALA A 175 -1.46 14.70 8.76
N ALA A 176 -1.78 13.52 8.22
CA ALA A 176 -0.79 12.56 7.74
C ALA A 176 0.06 13.11 6.60
N LYS A 177 -0.55 13.81 5.63
CA LYS A 177 0.15 14.40 4.48
C LYS A 177 1.28 15.37 4.88
N GLN A 178 1.20 15.96 6.06
CA GLN A 178 2.22 16.90 6.55
C GLN A 178 3.46 16.19 7.10
N LYS A 179 3.31 14.98 7.65
CA LYS A 179 4.35 14.29 8.44
C LYS A 179 4.80 12.96 7.86
N ALA A 180 3.90 12.20 7.24
CA ALA A 180 4.20 10.86 6.73
C ALA A 180 4.81 10.93 5.33
N GLN A 181 5.79 10.05 5.05
CA GLN A 181 6.32 9.82 3.70
C GLN A 181 5.41 8.86 2.91
N HIS A 182 4.85 7.87 3.62
CA HIS A 182 3.95 6.88 3.02
C HIS A 182 2.63 6.85 3.77
N ILE A 183 1.52 6.81 3.03
CA ILE A 183 0.18 6.63 3.59
C ILE A 183 -0.39 5.36 2.98
N PHE A 184 -0.78 4.42 3.85
CA PHE A 184 -1.38 3.14 3.51
C PHE A 184 -2.80 3.09 4.05
N VAL A 185 -3.73 2.55 3.25
CA VAL A 185 -5.13 2.36 3.66
C VAL A 185 -5.49 0.89 3.49
N PHE A 186 -6.23 0.32 4.43
CA PHE A 186 -6.74 -1.03 4.31
C PHE A 186 -8.19 -1.13 4.80
N PHE A 187 -8.99 -1.86 4.06
CA PHE A 187 -10.41 -2.11 4.34
C PHE A 187 -10.91 -3.27 3.48
N HIS A 188 -12.12 -3.75 3.76
CA HIS A 188 -12.56 -5.02 3.20
C HIS A 188 -12.99 -4.92 1.73
N VAL A 189 -14.03 -4.18 1.41
CA VAL A 189 -14.68 -4.18 0.08
C VAL A 189 -13.88 -3.38 -0.94
N PRO A 190 -13.42 -3.97 -2.06
CA PRO A 190 -12.48 -3.34 -2.98
C PRO A 190 -13.14 -2.34 -3.93
N PRO A 191 -12.55 -1.14 -4.14
CA PRO A 191 -12.98 -0.22 -5.19
C PRO A 191 -12.61 -0.72 -6.58
N TYR A 192 -11.62 -1.58 -6.68
CA TYR A 192 -11.19 -2.23 -7.93
C TYR A 192 -10.98 -3.72 -7.67
N SER A 193 -11.74 -4.56 -8.36
CA SER A 193 -11.61 -6.01 -8.34
C SER A 193 -12.14 -6.62 -9.65
N ILE A 194 -11.58 -7.76 -10.00
CA ILE A 194 -12.02 -8.62 -11.09
C ILE A 194 -12.46 -10.00 -10.59
N GLY A 195 -12.67 -10.13 -9.27
CA GLY A 195 -13.14 -11.36 -8.65
C GLY A 195 -14.64 -11.60 -8.82
N LEU A 196 -15.17 -12.49 -8.02
CA LEU A 196 -16.60 -12.90 -8.07
C LEU A 196 -17.53 -11.70 -7.81
N HIS A 197 -17.26 -10.94 -6.75
CA HIS A 197 -18.05 -9.76 -6.38
C HIS A 197 -17.76 -8.55 -7.27
N GLY A 198 -16.52 -8.45 -7.76
CA GLY A 198 -16.06 -7.35 -8.60
C GLY A 198 -15.85 -6.05 -7.82
N SER A 199 -15.75 -4.96 -8.56
CA SER A 199 -15.51 -3.63 -8.00
C SER A 199 -16.74 -3.03 -7.36
N ASP A 200 -16.61 -2.48 -6.14
CA ASP A 200 -17.65 -1.61 -5.57
C ASP A 200 -17.53 -0.19 -6.16
N LEU A 201 -18.49 0.19 -7.00
CA LEU A 201 -18.46 1.46 -7.71
C LEU A 201 -18.73 2.66 -6.80
N GLU A 202 -19.48 2.48 -5.72
CA GLU A 202 -19.75 3.56 -4.76
C GLU A 202 -18.52 3.85 -3.92
N VAL A 203 -17.86 2.82 -3.38
CA VAL A 203 -16.56 2.93 -2.71
C VAL A 203 -15.53 3.57 -3.63
N ARG A 204 -15.48 3.16 -4.90
CA ARG A 204 -14.59 3.75 -5.90
C ARG A 204 -14.85 5.24 -6.09
N HIS A 205 -16.10 5.65 -6.31
CA HIS A 205 -16.44 7.05 -6.57
C HIS A 205 -16.19 7.96 -5.37
N ILE A 206 -16.39 7.44 -4.17
CA ILE A 206 -16.24 8.24 -2.94
C ILE A 206 -14.78 8.29 -2.46
N LEU A 207 -14.12 7.13 -2.37
CA LEU A 207 -12.82 7.04 -1.68
C LEU A 207 -11.61 7.21 -2.63
N SER A 208 -11.65 6.67 -3.85
CA SER A 208 -10.47 6.73 -4.74
C SER A 208 -10.01 8.15 -5.08
N PRO A 209 -10.90 9.15 -5.31
CA PRO A 209 -10.48 10.55 -5.52
C PRO A 209 -9.77 11.14 -4.29
N ILE A 210 -10.22 10.76 -3.07
CA ILE A 210 -9.62 11.19 -1.81
C ILE A 210 -8.22 10.61 -1.68
N PHE A 211 -8.06 9.31 -1.88
CA PHE A 211 -6.77 8.64 -1.81
C PHE A 211 -5.76 9.29 -2.76
N LYS A 212 -6.15 9.55 -4.01
CA LYS A 212 -5.30 10.26 -4.96
C LYS A 212 -4.95 11.68 -4.49
N LYS A 213 -5.94 12.46 -4.01
CA LYS A 213 -5.75 13.84 -3.53
C LYS A 213 -4.74 13.94 -2.39
N TYR A 214 -4.79 13.00 -1.46
CA TYR A 214 -3.97 13.02 -0.25
C TYR A 214 -2.66 12.21 -0.38
N GLY A 215 -2.39 11.62 -1.54
CA GLY A 215 -1.13 10.93 -1.82
C GLY A 215 -1.03 9.55 -1.17
N VAL A 216 -2.17 8.89 -0.94
CA VAL A 216 -2.18 7.45 -0.62
C VAL A 216 -1.53 6.69 -1.76
N ARG A 217 -0.58 5.81 -1.43
CA ARG A 217 0.20 5.09 -2.44
C ARG A 217 -0.25 3.64 -2.60
N LEU A 218 -0.83 3.07 -1.55
CA LEU A 218 -1.15 1.65 -1.50
C LEU A 218 -2.44 1.45 -0.69
N VAL A 219 -3.39 0.74 -1.28
CA VAL A 219 -4.67 0.37 -0.68
C VAL A 219 -4.78 -1.15 -0.71
N PHE A 220 -5.06 -1.76 0.44
CA PHE A 220 -5.25 -3.20 0.56
C PHE A 220 -6.72 -3.51 0.84
N ASN A 221 -7.24 -4.50 0.12
CA ASN A 221 -8.62 -4.96 0.24
C ASN A 221 -8.68 -6.49 0.35
N GLY A 222 -9.83 -7.00 0.81
CA GLY A 222 -10.23 -8.39 0.79
C GLY A 222 -11.45 -8.63 -0.08
N HIS A 223 -12.42 -9.40 0.46
CA HIS A 223 -13.75 -9.65 -0.07
C HIS A 223 -13.79 -10.57 -1.29
N ASP A 224 -12.98 -10.33 -2.31
CA ASP A 224 -12.75 -11.29 -3.38
C ASP A 224 -11.56 -12.19 -3.02
N HIS A 225 -11.81 -13.49 -2.94
CA HIS A 225 -10.85 -14.49 -2.47
C HIS A 225 -9.85 -14.85 -3.57
N ASN A 226 -9.04 -13.86 -3.96
CA ASN A 226 -7.97 -13.98 -4.96
C ASN A 226 -6.89 -12.93 -4.71
N TYR A 227 -5.88 -12.93 -5.55
CA TYR A 227 -4.93 -11.82 -5.67
C TYR A 227 -5.28 -10.99 -6.90
N TYR A 228 -5.35 -9.69 -6.73
CA TYR A 228 -5.44 -8.74 -7.85
C TYR A 228 -4.69 -7.45 -7.51
N HIS A 229 -3.74 -7.07 -8.35
CA HIS A 229 -2.99 -5.82 -8.23
C HIS A 229 -3.22 -4.96 -9.46
N THR A 230 -3.58 -3.70 -9.24
CA THR A 230 -3.79 -2.70 -10.29
C THR A 230 -3.34 -1.32 -9.82
N GLU A 231 -2.76 -0.52 -10.72
CA GLU A 231 -2.49 0.88 -10.48
C GLU A 231 -3.56 1.76 -11.15
N ARG A 232 -4.19 2.63 -10.39
CA ARG A 232 -5.21 3.58 -10.88
C ARG A 232 -4.86 5.00 -10.40
N GLY A 233 -4.40 5.84 -11.31
CA GLY A 233 -4.13 7.24 -11.01
C GLY A 233 -3.07 7.47 -9.94
N SER A 234 -1.97 6.74 -9.97
CA SER A 234 -0.84 6.74 -9.02
C SER A 234 -1.12 6.11 -7.65
N VAL A 235 -2.25 5.44 -7.48
CA VAL A 235 -2.57 4.64 -6.30
C VAL A 235 -2.56 3.16 -6.70
N ASN A 236 -1.82 2.33 -5.98
CA ASN A 236 -1.83 0.89 -6.16
C ASN A 236 -2.92 0.28 -5.27
N TYR A 237 -3.77 -0.54 -5.86
CA TYR A 237 -4.84 -1.28 -5.18
C TYR A 237 -4.52 -2.76 -5.23
N ILE A 238 -4.53 -3.41 -4.08
CA ILE A 238 -4.28 -4.84 -3.96
C ILE A 238 -5.46 -5.50 -3.27
N VAL A 239 -6.15 -6.39 -3.98
CA VAL A 239 -7.04 -7.36 -3.37
C VAL A 239 -6.17 -8.52 -2.88
N THR A 240 -6.24 -8.84 -1.59
CA THR A 240 -5.46 -9.89 -0.93
C THR A 240 -6.35 -10.77 -0.04
N GLY A 241 -7.40 -11.33 -0.68
CA GLY A 241 -8.39 -12.19 -0.03
C GLY A 241 -8.02 -13.68 -0.03
N GLY A 242 -6.75 -14.01 -0.22
CA GLY A 242 -6.25 -15.39 -0.26
C GLY A 242 -5.87 -16.00 1.09
N GLY A 243 -6.40 -15.48 2.22
CA GLY A 243 -5.97 -15.84 3.57
C GLY A 243 -6.46 -17.21 4.09
N GLY A 244 -7.31 -17.90 3.35
CA GLY A 244 -7.78 -19.23 3.74
C GLY A 244 -9.17 -19.61 3.23
N ALA A 245 -10.08 -18.65 3.05
CA ALA A 245 -11.42 -18.91 2.52
C ALA A 245 -11.37 -19.57 1.12
N PRO A 246 -12.42 -20.30 0.69
CA PRO A 246 -12.49 -20.86 -0.65
C PRO A 246 -12.25 -19.81 -1.72
N LEU A 247 -11.36 -20.09 -2.66
CA LEU A 247 -10.92 -19.15 -3.67
C LEU A 247 -12.02 -18.83 -4.70
N TYR A 248 -12.02 -17.60 -5.20
CA TYR A 248 -12.88 -17.14 -6.28
C TYR A 248 -12.08 -16.96 -7.58
N PRO A 249 -12.69 -17.23 -8.75
CA PRO A 249 -12.03 -17.00 -10.04
C PRO A 249 -11.78 -15.52 -10.29
N CYS A 250 -10.76 -15.23 -11.09
CA CYS A 250 -10.54 -13.91 -11.67
C CYS A 250 -11.18 -13.85 -13.07
N ASP A 251 -11.86 -12.74 -13.35
CA ASP A 251 -12.51 -12.46 -14.63
C ASP A 251 -11.96 -11.14 -15.19
N PRO A 252 -10.95 -11.18 -16.09
CA PRO A 252 -10.32 -9.99 -16.63
C PRO A 252 -11.29 -9.08 -17.40
N ASP A 253 -12.39 -9.61 -17.93
CA ASP A 253 -13.40 -8.82 -18.64
C ASP A 253 -14.15 -7.84 -17.71
N LYS A 254 -14.02 -8.01 -16.41
CA LYS A 254 -14.51 -7.04 -15.41
C LYS A 254 -13.65 -5.76 -15.29
N GLY A 255 -12.70 -5.54 -16.21
CA GLY A 255 -11.96 -4.30 -16.36
C GLY A 255 -10.50 -4.38 -15.89
N ALA A 256 -9.86 -5.53 -16.02
CA ALA A 256 -8.42 -5.63 -15.88
C ALA A 256 -7.69 -4.80 -16.95
N LEU A 257 -6.56 -4.20 -16.56
CA LEU A 257 -5.62 -3.62 -17.50
C LEU A 257 -4.60 -4.68 -17.92
N GLU A 258 -3.94 -4.47 -19.05
CA GLU A 258 -2.85 -5.35 -19.52
C GLU A 258 -1.68 -5.39 -18.51
N SER A 259 -1.48 -4.31 -17.76
CA SER A 259 -0.44 -4.19 -16.71
C SER A 259 -0.80 -4.84 -15.39
N ASP A 260 -2.04 -5.28 -15.20
CA ASP A 260 -2.50 -5.81 -13.91
C ASP A 260 -1.99 -7.25 -13.70
N THR A 261 -1.70 -7.58 -12.44
CA THR A 261 -1.34 -8.93 -12.02
C THR A 261 -2.48 -9.54 -11.21
N TYR A 262 -2.88 -10.77 -11.53
CA TYR A 262 -3.93 -11.46 -10.80
C TYR A 262 -3.78 -12.98 -10.85
N GLU A 263 -4.24 -13.63 -9.77
CA GLU A 263 -4.30 -15.10 -9.67
C GLU A 263 -5.30 -15.53 -8.59
N SER A 264 -6.05 -16.59 -8.87
CA SER A 264 -6.91 -17.26 -7.87
C SER A 264 -6.06 -18.22 -7.05
N VAL A 265 -5.48 -17.73 -5.94
CA VAL A 265 -4.52 -18.50 -5.14
C VAL A 265 -4.50 -18.04 -3.68
N HIS A 266 -4.21 -18.96 -2.75
CA HIS A 266 -3.90 -18.59 -1.36
C HIS A 266 -2.51 -17.96 -1.28
N HIS A 267 -2.43 -16.77 -0.65
CA HIS A 267 -1.22 -15.96 -0.63
C HIS A 267 -1.18 -14.99 0.56
N ILE A 268 -0.06 -14.35 0.71
CA ILE A 268 0.15 -13.17 1.57
C ILE A 268 0.83 -12.07 0.77
N VAL A 269 0.71 -10.82 1.23
CA VAL A 269 1.48 -9.69 0.69
C VAL A 269 2.47 -9.22 1.76
N VAL A 270 3.75 -9.18 1.41
CA VAL A 270 4.85 -8.72 2.26
C VAL A 270 5.28 -7.34 1.80
N CYS A 271 5.35 -6.39 2.73
CA CYS A 271 5.84 -5.04 2.48
C CYS A 271 7.06 -4.76 3.34
N GLU A 272 8.17 -4.36 2.72
CA GLU A 272 9.41 -3.95 3.38
C GLU A 272 9.63 -2.45 3.14
N VAL A 273 9.71 -1.69 4.23
CA VAL A 273 9.88 -0.22 4.18
C VAL A 273 11.29 0.13 4.60
N THR A 274 11.99 0.87 3.75
CA THR A 274 13.34 1.39 4.02
C THR A 274 13.41 2.84 3.53
N GLY A 275 13.30 3.79 4.45
CA GLY A 275 13.26 5.21 4.11
C GLY A 275 12.10 5.55 3.16
N ASP A 276 12.42 6.04 1.96
CA ASP A 276 11.46 6.40 0.91
C ASP A 276 11.00 5.23 0.05
N LEU A 277 11.63 4.05 0.20
CA LEU A 277 11.34 2.86 -0.58
C LEU A 277 10.36 1.93 0.15
N VAL A 278 9.34 1.48 -0.54
CA VAL A 278 8.45 0.37 -0.14
C VAL A 278 8.56 -0.72 -1.18
N ALA A 279 9.16 -1.84 -0.83
CA ALA A 279 9.17 -3.05 -1.65
C ALA A 279 7.97 -3.93 -1.28
N VAL A 280 7.17 -4.31 -2.28
CA VAL A 280 5.97 -5.14 -2.11
C VAL A 280 6.18 -6.45 -2.85
N THR A 281 5.93 -7.57 -2.16
CA THR A 281 6.03 -8.91 -2.73
C THR A 281 4.81 -9.74 -2.34
N ALA A 282 4.04 -10.21 -3.30
CA ALA A 282 3.02 -11.22 -3.06
C ALA A 282 3.63 -12.61 -3.12
N ILE A 283 3.32 -13.46 -2.14
CA ILE A 283 3.90 -14.79 -1.98
C ILE A 283 2.77 -15.81 -1.88
N ARG A 284 2.78 -16.80 -2.78
CA ARG A 284 1.83 -17.92 -2.73
C ARG A 284 2.04 -18.78 -1.49
N MET A 285 1.03 -19.53 -1.12
CA MET A 285 1.08 -20.41 0.07
C MET A 285 2.21 -21.45 0.01
N ASP A 286 2.68 -21.83 -1.16
CA ASP A 286 3.84 -22.72 -1.35
C ASP A 286 5.21 -22.01 -1.16
N GLY A 287 5.19 -20.69 -1.01
CA GLY A 287 6.39 -19.86 -0.84
C GLY A 287 6.95 -19.26 -2.13
N SER A 288 6.37 -19.58 -3.29
CA SER A 288 6.79 -18.97 -4.56
C SER A 288 6.31 -17.52 -4.69
N GLN A 289 7.09 -16.70 -5.39
CA GLN A 289 6.72 -15.31 -5.67
C GLN A 289 5.58 -15.26 -6.71
N LEU A 290 4.54 -14.48 -6.42
CA LEU A 290 3.42 -14.23 -7.33
C LEU A 290 3.61 -12.88 -8.05
N ASP A 291 3.88 -11.83 -7.30
CA ASP A 291 4.06 -10.47 -7.81
C ASP A 291 5.18 -9.75 -7.04
N ARG A 292 5.79 -8.76 -7.68
CA ARG A 292 6.78 -7.91 -7.02
C ARG A 292 6.87 -6.55 -7.70
N PHE A 293 6.77 -5.49 -6.91
CA PHE A 293 7.00 -4.11 -7.34
C PHE A 293 7.54 -3.26 -6.20
N SER A 294 7.88 -2.01 -6.49
CA SER A 294 8.34 -1.06 -5.50
C SER A 294 7.76 0.32 -5.73
N LEU A 295 7.60 1.07 -4.65
CA LEU A 295 7.10 2.44 -4.63
C LEU A 295 8.12 3.32 -3.94
N HIS A 296 8.34 4.52 -4.48
CA HIS A 296 9.09 5.57 -3.81
C HIS A 296 8.13 6.65 -3.30
N SER A 297 8.46 7.24 -2.15
CA SER A 297 7.76 8.44 -1.69
C SER A 297 7.83 9.53 -2.77
N PRO A 298 6.74 10.26 -3.04
CA PRO A 298 6.83 11.43 -3.88
C PRO A 298 7.81 12.40 -3.23
N VAL A 299 8.84 12.83 -3.99
CA VAL A 299 9.81 13.83 -3.54
C VAL A 299 9.02 15.07 -3.10
N LYS A 300 9.12 15.45 -1.82
CA LYS A 300 8.62 16.75 -1.37
C LYS A 300 9.48 17.79 -2.07
N VAL A 301 8.95 18.43 -3.11
CA VAL A 301 9.58 19.61 -3.70
C VAL A 301 9.49 20.71 -2.64
N ASP A 302 10.62 21.05 -2.07
CA ASP A 302 10.73 22.12 -1.07
C ASP A 302 10.41 23.46 -1.77
N ASN A 303 9.17 23.93 -1.63
CA ASN A 303 8.71 25.22 -2.17
C ASN A 303 9.23 26.42 -1.37
N THR A 304 10.27 26.27 -0.56
CA THR A 304 10.86 27.38 0.22
C THR A 304 11.67 28.36 -0.62
N ALA A 305 11.94 28.08 -1.90
CA ALA A 305 12.73 28.97 -2.79
C ALA A 305 11.93 30.04 -3.55
N ALA A 306 10.58 30.05 -3.46
CA ALA A 306 9.73 30.98 -4.26
C ALA A 306 9.27 32.25 -3.52
N GLY A 307 9.92 32.64 -2.43
CA GLY A 307 9.51 33.76 -1.58
C GLY A 307 10.57 34.82 -1.32
N LYS A 308 11.44 35.12 -2.28
CA LYS A 308 12.27 36.36 -2.24
C LYS A 308 12.40 36.92 -3.64
N LYS A 309 11.50 37.81 -3.99
CA LYS A 309 11.67 38.89 -4.94
C LYS A 309 10.94 40.10 -4.43
#